data_c5ec88ea7267dd3eb629d08805fea35d
#
_entry.id   c5ec88ea7267dd3eb629d08805fea35d
#
_cell.length_a   1.000
_cell.length_b   1.000
_cell.length_c   1.000
_cell.angle_alpha   90.00
_cell.angle_beta   90.00
_cell.angle_gamma   90.00
#
_symmetry.space_group_name_H-M   'P 1'
#
loop_
_entity.id
_entity.type
_entity.pdbx_description
1 polymer ?
#
loop_
_entity_poly.entity_id
_entity_poly.type
_entity_poly.pdbx_seq_one_letter_code
_entity_poly.pdbx_strand_id
1 'polypeptide(L)'
;MEQKNRVMNIQKTVMYTLFFLTFAVMMAVGTFKDLEIDKSLFNYQNSFARFMENYGCLPINILRLLAFSVLFCAYHKVDDALDIAQSFMPFISKIRDNSIIRKIIFILHHIIYALFLYGAFEGSDEFLNSILRPMAGGNVQDLLVGKGVTKIIAVIVWTVVRIALLALVLYLVRKIDKKHMKALEFMAIAGLVLYFGSDVINIIKEHFHRVRFREMIAYSHALISPSGMSSRGSADMPREWAQDVSFYAYTPWYKPGNDYGVYSESNSFPSGHTASAAFAMLLPMLASKSKKAAKLFIPAFLLGFAYTLVTGITRLVIGAHYMTDIAAAAIIMFAMTIIVVGIMNKLERYSDRRVNRIQRRRERDTMRKELKSSADISEE
;
A
#
# COMPACT_ATOMS: atom_id res chain seq x y z
N MET A 1 -11.28 -4.91 -31.25
CA MET A 1 -11.26 -4.52 -29.83
C MET A 1 -11.45 -5.74 -28.92
N GLU A 2 -12.33 -6.62 -29.23
CA GLU A 2 -12.69 -7.83 -28.47
C GLU A 2 -11.51 -8.82 -28.31
N GLN A 3 -10.81 -9.14 -29.40
CA GLN A 3 -9.64 -10.03 -29.36
C GLN A 3 -8.54 -9.53 -28.43
N LYS A 4 -8.26 -8.21 -28.40
CA LYS A 4 -7.25 -7.62 -27.52
C LYS A 4 -7.64 -7.69 -26.03
N ASN A 5 -8.93 -7.53 -25.73
CA ASN A 5 -9.45 -7.69 -24.37
C ASN A 5 -9.37 -9.16 -23.93
N ARG A 6 -9.63 -10.11 -24.83
CA ARG A 6 -9.50 -11.54 -24.57
C ARG A 6 -8.04 -11.93 -24.23
N VAL A 7 -7.08 -11.44 -25.01
CA VAL A 7 -5.65 -11.68 -24.74
C VAL A 7 -5.25 -11.13 -23.37
N MET A 8 -5.63 -9.89 -23.04
CA MET A 8 -5.34 -9.29 -21.73
C MET A 8 -5.97 -10.08 -20.58
N ASN A 9 -7.19 -10.59 -20.74
CA ASN A 9 -7.83 -11.40 -19.71
C ASN A 9 -7.10 -12.71 -19.49
N ILE A 10 -6.66 -13.39 -20.57
CA ILE A 10 -5.84 -14.60 -20.48
C ILE A 10 -4.53 -14.31 -19.74
N GLN A 11 -3.83 -13.23 -20.10
CA GLN A 11 -2.59 -12.84 -19.42
C GLN A 11 -2.80 -12.61 -17.93
N LYS A 12 -3.88 -11.90 -17.56
CA LYS A 12 -4.25 -11.69 -16.14
C LYS A 12 -4.49 -13.01 -15.44
N THR A 13 -5.30 -13.90 -16.02
CA THR A 13 -5.60 -15.20 -15.43
C THR A 13 -4.32 -15.99 -15.19
N VAL A 14 -3.47 -16.12 -16.20
CA VAL A 14 -2.20 -16.88 -16.09
C VAL A 14 -1.30 -16.28 -15.00
N MET A 15 -1.11 -14.96 -14.99
CA MET A 15 -0.25 -14.30 -14.01
C MET A 15 -0.81 -14.41 -12.59
N TYR A 16 -2.12 -14.25 -12.41
CA TYR A 16 -2.74 -14.39 -11.09
C TYR A 16 -2.66 -15.84 -10.58
N THR A 17 -2.90 -16.81 -11.46
CA THR A 17 -2.72 -18.23 -11.14
C THR A 17 -1.29 -18.53 -10.73
N LEU A 18 -0.30 -18.01 -11.45
CA LEU A 18 1.12 -18.15 -11.10
C LEU A 18 1.41 -17.62 -9.70
N PHE A 19 0.91 -16.43 -9.37
CA PHE A 19 1.10 -15.82 -8.06
C PHE A 19 0.50 -16.69 -6.94
N PHE A 20 -0.79 -16.99 -7.05
CA PHE A 20 -1.48 -17.77 -6.03
C PHE A 20 -0.91 -19.18 -5.89
N LEU A 21 -0.56 -19.84 -7.01
CA LEU A 21 0.03 -21.17 -6.97
C LEU A 21 1.39 -21.16 -6.27
N THR A 22 2.26 -20.18 -6.56
CA THR A 22 3.56 -20.06 -5.90
C THR A 22 3.40 -19.93 -4.38
N PHE A 23 2.58 -19.00 -3.92
CA PHE A 23 2.40 -18.79 -2.48
C PHE A 23 1.55 -19.88 -1.82
N ALA A 24 0.64 -20.55 -2.53
CA ALA A 24 -0.05 -21.73 -2.03
C ALA A 24 0.90 -22.92 -1.82
N VAL A 25 1.84 -23.13 -2.75
CA VAL A 25 2.90 -24.15 -2.56
C VAL A 25 3.78 -23.80 -1.37
N MET A 26 4.20 -22.52 -1.25
CA MET A 26 4.97 -22.07 -0.09
C MET A 26 4.18 -22.27 1.22
N MET A 27 2.88 -21.99 1.24
CA MET A 27 2.02 -22.22 2.38
C MET A 27 1.93 -23.71 2.74
N ALA A 28 1.73 -24.57 1.76
CA ALA A 28 1.66 -26.02 1.94
C ALA A 28 2.98 -26.59 2.47
N VAL A 29 4.11 -26.24 1.85
CA VAL A 29 5.45 -26.70 2.28
C VAL A 29 5.77 -26.16 3.68
N GLY A 30 5.55 -24.88 3.93
CA GLY A 30 5.83 -24.26 5.22
C GLY A 30 4.97 -24.83 6.35
N THR A 31 3.72 -25.24 6.08
CA THR A 31 2.85 -25.87 7.09
C THR A 31 3.51 -27.08 7.76
N PHE A 32 4.33 -27.81 7.03
CA PHE A 32 5.02 -29.01 7.55
C PHE A 32 6.49 -28.78 7.87
N LYS A 33 7.12 -27.74 7.30
CA LYS A 33 8.58 -27.59 7.28
C LYS A 33 9.07 -26.20 7.71
N ASP A 34 8.23 -25.30 8.20
CA ASP A 34 8.62 -23.91 8.55
C ASP A 34 9.89 -23.88 9.40
N LEU A 35 9.92 -24.67 10.49
CA LEU A 35 11.03 -24.66 11.43
C LEU A 35 12.33 -25.22 10.82
N GLU A 36 12.23 -26.32 10.04
CA GLU A 36 13.39 -26.93 9.38
C GLU A 36 13.97 -26.01 8.30
N ILE A 37 13.09 -25.31 7.58
CA ILE A 37 13.49 -24.36 6.56
C ILE A 37 14.22 -23.18 7.19
N ASP A 38 13.68 -22.60 8.27
CA ASP A 38 14.32 -21.50 8.97
C ASP A 38 15.68 -21.91 9.54
N LYS A 39 15.79 -23.08 10.16
CA LYS A 39 17.09 -23.63 10.62
C LYS A 39 18.12 -23.71 9.51
N SER A 40 17.71 -24.15 8.32
CA SER A 40 18.62 -24.37 7.19
C SER A 40 19.06 -23.08 6.52
N LEU A 41 18.16 -22.07 6.44
CA LEU A 41 18.36 -20.81 5.73
C LEU A 41 18.85 -19.68 6.61
N PHE A 42 18.74 -19.80 7.93
CA PHE A 42 19.08 -18.74 8.86
C PHE A 42 20.48 -18.20 8.63
N ASN A 43 20.55 -16.91 8.38
CA ASN A 43 21.79 -16.14 8.30
C ASN A 43 21.48 -14.67 8.61
N TYR A 44 21.57 -14.32 9.90
CA TYR A 44 21.24 -12.99 10.38
C TYR A 44 22.17 -11.90 9.82
N GLN A 45 23.42 -12.26 9.50
CA GLN A 45 24.43 -11.34 8.97
C GLN A 45 24.38 -11.16 7.45
N ASN A 46 23.45 -11.83 6.76
CA ASN A 46 23.32 -11.70 5.31
C ASN A 46 23.04 -10.24 4.92
N SER A 47 24.01 -9.58 4.28
CA SER A 47 23.97 -8.15 3.96
C SER A 47 22.82 -7.79 3.04
N PHE A 48 22.48 -8.64 2.06
CA PHE A 48 21.34 -8.40 1.18
C PHE A 48 20.01 -8.53 1.92
N ALA A 49 19.86 -9.52 2.79
CA ALA A 49 18.65 -9.67 3.58
C ALA A 49 18.47 -8.52 4.58
N ARG A 50 19.55 -8.02 5.17
CA ARG A 50 19.56 -6.81 6.01
C ARG A 50 19.25 -5.55 5.20
N PHE A 51 19.76 -5.43 3.99
CA PHE A 51 19.37 -4.37 3.06
C PHE A 51 17.86 -4.41 2.79
N MET A 52 17.29 -5.57 2.47
CA MET A 52 15.86 -5.73 2.23
C MET A 52 15.00 -5.56 3.50
N GLU A 53 15.55 -5.81 4.69
CA GLU A 53 14.87 -5.46 5.95
C GLU A 53 14.60 -3.97 6.06
N ASN A 54 15.52 -3.16 5.60
CA ASN A 54 15.40 -1.70 5.62
C ASN A 54 14.54 -1.15 4.44
N TYR A 55 14.71 -1.72 3.24
CA TYR A 55 14.14 -1.16 2.02
C TYR A 55 12.93 -1.94 1.48
N GLY A 56 12.61 -3.11 2.04
CA GLY A 56 11.49 -3.94 1.58
C GLY A 56 10.11 -3.30 1.68
N CYS A 57 9.95 -2.30 2.53
CA CYS A 57 8.70 -1.54 2.69
C CYS A 57 8.59 -0.31 1.77
N LEU A 58 9.57 -0.02 0.92
CA LEU A 58 9.53 1.14 0.01
C LEU A 58 8.25 1.26 -0.82
N PRO A 59 7.66 0.19 -1.39
CA PRO A 59 6.44 0.33 -2.19
C PRO A 59 5.28 0.98 -1.46
N ILE A 60 5.04 0.65 -0.19
CA ILE A 60 3.94 1.25 0.58
C ILE A 60 4.25 2.72 0.92
N ASN A 61 5.51 3.06 1.23
CA ASN A 61 5.91 4.41 1.58
C ASN A 61 5.85 5.36 0.37
N ILE A 62 6.31 4.88 -0.80
CA ILE A 62 6.17 5.59 -2.08
C ILE A 62 4.69 5.79 -2.42
N LEU A 63 3.89 4.74 -2.29
CA LEU A 63 2.45 4.80 -2.56
C LEU A 63 1.77 5.84 -1.69
N ARG A 64 2.04 5.86 -0.38
CA ARG A 64 1.45 6.81 0.55
C ARG A 64 1.74 8.25 0.14
N LEU A 65 3.01 8.59 -0.10
CA LEU A 65 3.42 9.92 -0.55
C LEU A 65 2.73 10.31 -1.87
N LEU A 66 2.80 9.43 -2.88
CA LEU A 66 2.25 9.71 -4.20
C LEU A 66 0.72 9.76 -4.20
N ALA A 67 0.05 8.85 -3.50
CA ALA A 67 -1.41 8.80 -3.48
C ALA A 67 -2.03 10.07 -2.89
N PHE A 68 -1.55 10.49 -1.73
CA PHE A 68 -2.03 11.73 -1.12
C PHE A 68 -1.67 12.97 -1.95
N SER A 69 -0.47 13.01 -2.56
CA SER A 69 -0.06 14.11 -3.45
C SER A 69 -0.91 14.20 -4.71
N VAL A 70 -1.26 13.05 -5.31
CA VAL A 70 -2.15 12.97 -6.48
C VAL A 70 -3.54 13.50 -6.13
N LEU A 71 -4.12 13.03 -5.02
CA LEU A 71 -5.45 13.46 -4.59
C LEU A 71 -5.47 14.94 -4.21
N PHE A 72 -4.43 15.45 -3.56
CA PHE A 72 -4.28 16.87 -3.28
C PHE A 72 -4.24 17.71 -4.57
N CYS A 73 -3.54 17.27 -5.60
CA CYS A 73 -3.48 17.99 -6.88
C CYS A 73 -4.77 17.85 -7.70
N ALA A 74 -5.43 16.69 -7.64
CA ALA A 74 -6.64 16.41 -8.41
C ALA A 74 -7.87 17.14 -7.89
N TYR A 75 -8.03 17.22 -6.56
CA TYR A 75 -9.24 17.74 -5.91
C TYR A 75 -9.06 19.14 -5.32
N HIS A 76 -8.28 20.00 -5.95
CA HIS A 76 -8.05 21.37 -5.47
C HIS A 76 -9.27 22.30 -5.62
N LYS A 77 -10.24 21.95 -6.48
CA LYS A 77 -11.49 22.71 -6.67
C LYS A 77 -12.67 21.97 -6.08
N VAL A 78 -13.50 22.71 -5.32
CA VAL A 78 -14.75 22.18 -4.73
C VAL A 78 -15.70 21.65 -5.81
N ASP A 79 -15.78 22.34 -6.95
CA ASP A 79 -16.69 21.95 -8.04
C ASP A 79 -16.29 20.61 -8.67
N ASP A 80 -14.98 20.31 -8.83
CA ASP A 80 -14.51 19.03 -9.35
C ASP A 80 -14.87 17.88 -8.39
N ALA A 81 -14.74 18.10 -7.07
CA ALA A 81 -15.15 17.13 -6.06
C ALA A 81 -16.67 16.91 -6.03
N LEU A 82 -17.46 17.99 -6.19
CA LEU A 82 -18.91 17.93 -6.27
C LEU A 82 -19.41 17.22 -7.53
N ASP A 83 -18.80 17.43 -8.68
CA ASP A 83 -19.17 16.77 -9.93
C ASP A 83 -18.94 15.25 -9.84
N ILE A 84 -17.86 14.84 -9.19
CA ILE A 84 -17.63 13.43 -8.90
C ILE A 84 -18.66 12.88 -7.92
N ALA A 85 -18.88 13.55 -6.79
CA ALA A 85 -19.88 13.13 -5.81
C ALA A 85 -21.29 13.03 -6.44
N GLN A 86 -21.66 13.97 -7.30
CA GLN A 86 -22.92 13.95 -8.04
C GLN A 86 -23.01 12.75 -9.00
N SER A 87 -21.91 12.27 -9.56
CA SER A 87 -21.91 11.11 -10.43
C SER A 87 -22.30 9.83 -9.69
N PHE A 88 -22.01 9.73 -8.40
CA PHE A 88 -22.37 8.61 -7.53
C PHE A 88 -23.70 8.82 -6.80
N MET A 89 -23.99 10.05 -6.39
CA MET A 89 -25.15 10.42 -5.56
C MET A 89 -25.99 11.52 -6.22
N PRO A 90 -27.05 11.16 -6.99
CA PRO A 90 -27.85 12.14 -7.74
C PRO A 90 -28.51 13.22 -6.91
N PHE A 91 -28.84 12.89 -5.66
CA PHE A 91 -29.50 13.87 -4.78
C PHE A 91 -28.60 15.09 -4.48
N ILE A 92 -27.29 14.98 -4.67
CA ILE A 92 -26.34 16.08 -4.50
C ILE A 92 -26.66 17.23 -5.47
N SER A 93 -27.23 16.96 -6.66
CA SER A 93 -27.66 18.01 -7.56
C SER A 93 -28.79 18.89 -6.98
N LYS A 94 -29.71 18.28 -6.22
CA LYS A 94 -30.80 19.00 -5.55
C LYS A 94 -30.32 19.80 -4.32
N ILE A 95 -29.22 19.38 -3.75
CA ILE A 95 -28.63 19.98 -2.55
C ILE A 95 -27.67 21.13 -2.91
N ARG A 96 -27.06 21.08 -4.11
CA ARG A 96 -26.07 22.05 -4.60
C ARG A 96 -26.60 23.51 -4.60
N ASP A 97 -27.90 23.69 -4.82
CA ASP A 97 -28.51 25.00 -4.90
C ASP A 97 -28.87 25.61 -3.52
N ASN A 98 -28.80 24.82 -2.46
CA ASN A 98 -29.03 25.30 -1.11
C ASN A 98 -27.78 26.00 -0.54
N SER A 99 -27.88 27.28 -0.18
CA SER A 99 -26.76 28.11 0.27
C SER A 99 -26.09 27.61 1.54
N ILE A 100 -26.85 27.07 2.49
CA ILE A 100 -26.33 26.52 3.75
C ILE A 100 -25.55 25.24 3.47
N ILE A 101 -26.13 24.34 2.70
CA ILE A 101 -25.50 23.06 2.36
C ILE A 101 -24.22 23.28 1.54
N ARG A 102 -24.22 24.26 0.63
CA ARG A 102 -23.03 24.65 -0.15
C ARG A 102 -21.89 25.13 0.77
N LYS A 103 -22.18 25.88 1.82
CA LYS A 103 -21.18 26.30 2.81
C LYS A 103 -20.64 25.11 3.59
N ILE A 104 -21.49 24.17 4.01
CA ILE A 104 -21.06 22.94 4.70
C ILE A 104 -20.14 22.11 3.79
N ILE A 105 -20.54 21.90 2.54
CA ILE A 105 -19.71 21.16 1.57
C ILE A 105 -18.37 21.86 1.34
N PHE A 106 -18.36 23.20 1.24
CA PHE A 106 -17.13 23.96 1.13
C PHE A 106 -16.18 23.72 2.31
N ILE A 107 -16.71 23.78 3.53
CA ILE A 107 -15.91 23.51 4.75
C ILE A 107 -15.38 22.07 4.75
N LEU A 108 -16.25 21.08 4.50
CA LEU A 108 -15.86 19.66 4.45
C LEU A 108 -14.79 19.40 3.39
N HIS A 109 -14.94 20.01 2.20
CA HIS A 109 -13.93 19.90 1.15
C HIS A 109 -12.57 20.42 1.60
N HIS A 110 -12.52 21.59 2.26
CA HIS A 110 -11.25 22.16 2.73
C HIS A 110 -10.62 21.33 3.84
N ILE A 111 -11.43 20.71 4.71
CA ILE A 111 -10.94 19.76 5.71
C ILE A 111 -10.33 18.54 5.01
N ILE A 112 -11.02 17.91 4.05
CA ILE A 112 -10.50 16.76 3.30
C ILE A 112 -9.24 17.14 2.52
N TYR A 113 -9.24 18.31 1.90
CA TYR A 113 -8.09 18.83 1.17
C TYR A 113 -6.86 19.04 2.08
N ALA A 114 -7.07 19.60 3.29
CA ALA A 114 -6.03 19.71 4.30
C ALA A 114 -5.53 18.34 4.78
N LEU A 115 -6.42 17.35 4.92
CA LEU A 115 -6.04 15.98 5.26
C LEU A 115 -5.19 15.32 4.18
N PHE A 116 -5.47 15.59 2.89
CA PHE A 116 -4.61 15.10 1.80
C PHE A 116 -3.22 15.73 1.86
N LEU A 117 -3.12 17.03 2.11
CA LEU A 117 -1.83 17.70 2.28
C LEU A 117 -1.07 17.15 3.49
N TYR A 118 -1.75 16.98 4.62
CA TYR A 118 -1.17 16.38 5.83
C TYR A 118 -0.70 14.95 5.56
N GLY A 119 -1.53 14.12 4.92
CA GLY A 119 -1.17 12.75 4.55
C GLY A 119 0.03 12.67 3.61
N ALA A 120 0.16 13.62 2.65
CA ALA A 120 1.32 13.73 1.79
C ALA A 120 2.58 14.17 2.55
N PHE A 121 2.42 15.09 3.52
CA PHE A 121 3.51 15.53 4.38
C PHE A 121 4.01 14.40 5.29
N GLU A 122 3.10 13.63 5.91
CA GLU A 122 3.47 12.43 6.67
C GLU A 122 4.07 11.34 5.78
N GLY A 123 3.55 11.18 4.55
CA GLY A 123 4.14 10.29 3.55
C GLY A 123 5.57 10.66 3.18
N SER A 124 5.93 11.96 3.18
CA SER A 124 7.30 12.42 2.95
C SER A 124 8.24 12.02 4.09
N ASP A 125 7.75 12.02 5.34
CA ASP A 125 8.51 11.58 6.51
C ASP A 125 8.82 10.09 6.44
N GLU A 126 7.80 9.27 6.24
CA GLU A 126 7.92 7.82 6.10
C GLU A 126 8.87 7.42 4.97
N PHE A 127 8.75 8.09 3.83
CA PHE A 127 9.63 7.85 2.68
C PHE A 127 11.08 8.20 2.98
N LEU A 128 11.36 9.39 3.55
CA LEU A 128 12.70 9.81 3.92
C LEU A 128 13.30 8.90 5.00
N ASN A 129 12.51 8.57 6.03
CA ASN A 129 12.94 7.66 7.07
C ASN A 129 13.29 6.27 6.50
N SER A 130 12.51 5.76 5.54
CA SER A 130 12.79 4.46 4.93
C SER A 130 14.09 4.42 4.13
N ILE A 131 14.53 5.56 3.59
CA ILE A 131 15.80 5.66 2.83
C ILE A 131 16.97 5.93 3.77
N LEU A 132 16.81 6.84 4.73
CA LEU A 132 17.92 7.35 5.53
C LEU A 132 18.17 6.55 6.80
N ARG A 133 17.15 5.86 7.34
CA ARG A 133 17.25 5.05 8.55
C ARG A 133 18.40 4.04 8.54
N PRO A 134 18.67 3.30 7.45
CA PRO A 134 19.78 2.34 7.41
C PRO A 134 21.15 3.01 7.50
N MET A 135 21.28 4.22 6.93
CA MET A 135 22.53 5.01 6.97
C MET A 135 22.76 5.61 8.36
N ALA A 136 21.68 5.77 9.10
CA ALA A 136 21.63 6.42 10.39
C ALA A 136 21.83 5.46 11.58
N GLY A 137 21.82 4.15 11.34
CA GLY A 137 21.91 3.14 12.43
C GLY A 137 20.67 3.09 13.32
N GLY A 138 19.60 3.85 13.00
CA GLY A 138 18.39 3.95 13.77
C GLY A 138 17.36 4.88 13.13
N ASN A 139 16.35 5.30 13.90
CA ASN A 139 15.41 6.30 13.41
C ASN A 139 16.14 7.63 13.19
N VAL A 140 15.99 8.27 12.02
CA VAL A 140 16.68 9.53 11.70
C VAL A 140 16.33 10.60 12.74
N GLN A 141 15.10 10.60 13.26
CA GLN A 141 14.71 11.49 14.35
C GLN A 141 15.51 11.23 15.64
N ASP A 142 15.90 9.97 15.93
CA ASP A 142 16.70 9.64 17.11
C ASP A 142 18.15 10.07 16.96
N LEU A 143 18.68 10.10 15.72
CA LEU A 143 20.01 10.66 15.42
C LEU A 143 20.05 12.18 15.55
N LEU A 144 18.92 12.82 15.26
CA LEU A 144 18.76 14.25 15.39
C LEU A 144 18.49 14.67 16.84
N VAL A 145 18.38 13.72 17.77
CA VAL A 145 18.20 13.97 19.21
C VAL A 145 19.54 14.31 19.88
N GLY A 146 20.15 15.44 19.46
CA GLY A 146 21.05 16.19 20.31
C GLY A 146 20.28 16.78 21.51
N LYS A 147 20.96 17.09 22.60
CA LYS A 147 20.34 17.80 23.75
C LYS A 147 20.29 19.31 23.46
N GLY A 148 19.19 19.98 23.79
CA GLY A 148 19.09 21.45 23.72
C GLY A 148 18.92 22.03 22.31
N VAL A 149 19.69 23.05 21.97
CA VAL A 149 19.60 23.83 20.72
C VAL A 149 19.84 22.96 19.47
N THR A 150 20.72 21.96 19.57
CA THR A 150 21.01 21.03 18.46
C THR A 150 19.77 20.22 18.05
N LYS A 151 18.91 19.85 18.99
CA LYS A 151 17.64 19.17 18.70
C LYS A 151 16.69 20.05 17.89
N ILE A 152 16.59 21.34 18.26
CA ILE A 152 15.70 22.30 17.58
C ILE A 152 16.17 22.49 16.14
N ILE A 153 17.47 22.69 15.92
CA ILE A 153 18.05 22.85 14.58
C ILE A 153 17.79 21.59 13.74
N ALA A 154 17.99 20.43 14.31
CA ALA A 154 17.79 19.17 13.65
C ALA A 154 16.32 18.98 13.21
N VAL A 155 15.36 19.27 14.06
CA VAL A 155 13.90 19.21 13.73
C VAL A 155 13.57 20.21 12.63
N ILE A 156 14.14 21.42 12.66
CA ILE A 156 13.94 22.43 11.61
C ILE A 156 14.48 21.93 10.28
N VAL A 157 15.74 21.46 10.24
CA VAL A 157 16.36 20.93 9.03
C VAL A 157 15.55 19.78 8.46
N TRP A 158 15.13 18.83 9.31
CA TRP A 158 14.30 17.70 8.89
C TRP A 158 12.98 18.16 8.28
N THR A 159 12.30 19.10 8.93
CA THR A 159 11.04 19.67 8.45
C THR A 159 11.22 20.37 7.09
N VAL A 160 12.31 21.13 6.91
CA VAL A 160 12.64 21.80 5.63
C VAL A 160 12.86 20.76 4.53
N VAL A 161 13.60 19.69 4.81
CA VAL A 161 13.84 18.60 3.82
C VAL A 161 12.52 17.91 3.43
N ARG A 162 11.61 17.64 4.39
CA ARG A 162 10.27 17.09 4.12
C ARG A 162 9.44 18.02 3.25
N ILE A 163 9.42 19.32 3.55
CA ILE A 163 8.71 20.33 2.76
C ILE A 163 9.29 20.42 1.33
N ALA A 164 10.61 20.41 1.18
CA ALA A 164 11.27 20.46 -0.12
C ALA A 164 10.92 19.22 -0.97
N LEU A 165 10.96 18.02 -0.39
CA LEU A 165 10.54 16.79 -1.07
C LEU A 165 9.06 16.85 -1.46
N LEU A 166 8.19 17.25 -0.55
CA LEU A 166 6.76 17.38 -0.84
C LEU A 166 6.50 18.38 -1.96
N ALA A 167 7.14 19.55 -1.92
CA ALA A 167 7.03 20.57 -2.97
C ALA A 167 7.48 20.04 -4.34
N LEU A 168 8.59 19.28 -4.37
CA LEU A 168 9.06 18.62 -5.59
C LEU A 168 8.04 17.61 -6.12
N VAL A 169 7.49 16.74 -5.25
CA VAL A 169 6.51 15.74 -5.66
C VAL A 169 5.24 16.41 -6.18
N LEU A 170 4.71 17.42 -5.47
CA LEU A 170 3.53 18.17 -5.91
C LEU A 170 3.77 18.90 -7.25
N TYR A 171 4.97 19.47 -7.45
CA TYR A 171 5.34 20.06 -8.73
C TYR A 171 5.34 19.02 -9.85
N LEU A 172 5.94 17.85 -9.65
CA LEU A 172 5.98 16.78 -10.65
C LEU A 172 4.59 16.25 -10.96
N VAL A 173 3.75 16.04 -9.94
CA VAL A 173 2.36 15.57 -10.11
C VAL A 173 1.55 16.58 -10.93
N ARG A 174 1.71 17.89 -10.69
CA ARG A 174 1.01 18.94 -11.46
C ARG A 174 1.42 19.02 -12.94
N LYS A 175 2.59 18.48 -13.32
CA LYS A 175 3.05 18.40 -14.72
C LYS A 175 2.43 17.24 -15.48
N ILE A 176 1.72 16.33 -14.82
CA ILE A 176 1.10 15.16 -15.44
C ILE A 176 -0.13 15.59 -16.23
N ASP A 177 -0.23 15.14 -17.48
CA ASP A 177 -1.37 15.41 -18.34
C ASP A 177 -2.69 14.92 -17.73
N LYS A 178 -3.77 15.66 -17.92
CA LYS A 178 -5.12 15.31 -17.43
C LYS A 178 -5.55 13.89 -17.79
N LYS A 179 -5.12 13.37 -18.94
CA LYS A 179 -5.45 12.00 -19.38
C LYS A 179 -4.81 10.94 -18.49
N HIS A 180 -3.57 11.15 -18.05
CA HIS A 180 -2.85 10.25 -17.18
C HIS A 180 -3.24 10.46 -15.72
N MET A 181 -3.63 11.68 -15.35
CA MET A 181 -4.09 12.03 -14.01
C MET A 181 -5.26 11.14 -13.57
N LYS A 182 -6.29 10.92 -14.41
CA LYS A 182 -7.43 10.03 -14.07
C LYS A 182 -6.99 8.61 -13.69
N ALA A 183 -5.99 8.06 -14.39
CA ALA A 183 -5.48 6.73 -14.05
C ALA A 183 -4.72 6.73 -12.71
N LEU A 184 -3.99 7.81 -12.43
CA LEU A 184 -3.29 7.99 -11.15
C LEU A 184 -4.24 8.24 -9.99
N GLU A 185 -5.31 9.04 -10.18
CA GLU A 185 -6.38 9.21 -9.19
C GLU A 185 -7.01 7.88 -8.82
N PHE A 186 -7.36 7.08 -9.85
CA PHE A 186 -7.88 5.73 -9.62
C PHE A 186 -6.93 4.89 -8.77
N MET A 187 -5.64 4.90 -9.11
CA MET A 187 -4.63 4.12 -8.39
C MET A 187 -4.34 4.70 -7.01
N ALA A 188 -4.39 6.02 -6.85
CA ALA A 188 -4.23 6.67 -5.56
C ALA A 188 -5.35 6.26 -4.59
N ILE A 189 -6.61 6.30 -5.05
CA ILE A 189 -7.76 5.87 -4.25
C ILE A 189 -7.66 4.37 -3.93
N ALA A 190 -7.40 3.53 -4.94
CA ALA A 190 -7.23 2.09 -4.73
C ALA A 190 -6.08 1.79 -3.77
N GLY A 191 -4.96 2.50 -3.91
CA GLY A 191 -3.80 2.39 -3.04
C GLY A 191 -4.08 2.79 -1.60
N LEU A 192 -4.83 3.87 -1.36
CA LEU A 192 -5.22 4.28 0.00
C LEU A 192 -6.23 3.32 0.63
N VAL A 193 -7.20 2.83 -0.15
CA VAL A 193 -8.12 1.79 0.34
C VAL A 193 -7.35 0.53 0.77
N LEU A 194 -6.35 0.13 -0.01
CA LEU A 194 -5.47 -0.99 0.36
C LEU A 194 -4.59 -0.65 1.56
N TYR A 195 -4.08 0.57 1.64
CA TYR A 195 -3.24 1.03 2.76
C TYR A 195 -4.00 0.92 4.09
N PHE A 196 -5.19 1.51 4.18
CA PHE A 196 -6.02 1.39 5.37
C PHE A 196 -6.54 -0.05 5.58
N GLY A 197 -6.84 -0.77 4.49
CA GLY A 197 -7.25 -2.17 4.56
C GLY A 197 -6.13 -3.11 5.02
N SER A 198 -4.85 -2.72 4.86
CA SER A 198 -3.71 -3.53 5.30
C SER A 198 -3.62 -3.69 6.82
N ASP A 199 -4.37 -2.92 7.60
CA ASP A 199 -4.51 -3.10 9.05
C ASP A 199 -5.07 -4.49 9.41
N VAL A 200 -5.74 -5.18 8.49
CA VAL A 200 -6.11 -6.59 8.66
C VAL A 200 -4.89 -7.48 9.00
N ILE A 201 -3.72 -7.14 8.46
CA ILE A 201 -2.46 -7.85 8.79
C ILE A 201 -2.11 -7.66 10.26
N ASN A 202 -2.29 -6.45 10.81
CA ASN A 202 -2.03 -6.16 12.23
C ASN A 202 -3.05 -6.85 13.14
N ILE A 203 -4.34 -6.86 12.76
CA ILE A 203 -5.40 -7.57 13.49
C ILE A 203 -5.08 -9.06 13.57
N ILE A 204 -4.66 -9.68 12.46
CA ILE A 204 -4.27 -11.08 12.46
C ILE A 204 -3.02 -11.32 13.34
N LYS A 205 -2.03 -10.42 13.28
CA LYS A 205 -0.83 -10.50 14.13
C LYS A 205 -1.17 -10.53 15.61
N GLU A 206 -2.04 -9.62 16.04
CA GLU A 206 -2.49 -9.50 17.43
C GLU A 206 -3.28 -10.73 17.89
N HIS A 207 -3.90 -11.45 16.96
CA HIS A 207 -4.61 -12.70 17.30
C HIS A 207 -3.66 -13.89 17.45
N PHE A 208 -2.61 -13.97 16.59
CA PHE A 208 -1.76 -15.16 16.54
C PHE A 208 -0.55 -15.09 17.46
N HIS A 209 -0.01 -13.92 17.79
CA HIS A 209 1.16 -13.74 18.67
C HIS A 209 2.30 -14.75 18.43
N ARG A 210 2.56 -15.07 17.16
CA ARG A 210 3.53 -16.08 16.77
C ARG A 210 4.95 -15.59 17.03
N VAL A 211 5.76 -16.37 17.76
CA VAL A 211 7.15 -16.03 18.06
C VAL A 211 8.03 -16.15 16.81
N ARG A 212 8.92 -15.17 16.59
CA ARG A 212 9.86 -15.17 15.47
C ARG A 212 11.02 -16.13 15.74
N PHE A 213 11.52 -16.77 14.68
CA PHE A 213 12.65 -17.69 14.79
C PHE A 213 13.88 -17.03 15.44
N ARG A 214 14.28 -15.83 14.97
CA ARG A 214 15.41 -15.08 15.54
C ARG A 214 15.24 -14.69 17.02
N GLU A 215 14.01 -14.49 17.48
CA GLU A 215 13.73 -14.15 18.87
C GLU A 215 13.95 -15.37 19.78
N MET A 216 13.57 -16.57 19.33
CA MET A 216 13.89 -17.81 20.04
C MET A 216 15.41 -18.03 20.13
N ILE A 217 16.16 -17.77 19.06
CA ILE A 217 17.63 -17.83 19.07
C ILE A 217 18.20 -16.84 20.09
N ALA A 218 17.80 -15.57 19.98
CA ALA A 218 18.31 -14.53 20.86
C ALA A 218 18.03 -14.81 22.33
N TYR A 219 16.86 -15.33 22.65
CA TYR A 219 16.51 -15.71 24.02
C TYR A 219 17.33 -16.92 24.52
N SER A 220 17.44 -17.97 23.71
CA SER A 220 18.19 -19.19 24.07
C SER A 220 19.68 -18.91 24.38
N HIS A 221 20.23 -17.86 23.75
CA HIS A 221 21.64 -17.45 23.97
C HIS A 221 21.76 -16.20 24.87
N ALA A 222 20.74 -15.92 25.69
CA ALA A 222 20.73 -14.83 26.68
C ALA A 222 21.01 -13.42 26.09
N LEU A 223 20.74 -13.21 24.80
CA LEU A 223 20.84 -11.89 24.17
C LEU A 223 19.65 -10.99 24.47
N ILE A 224 18.56 -11.54 25.01
CA ILE A 224 17.37 -10.82 25.44
C ILE A 224 17.26 -11.00 26.95
N SER A 225 17.28 -9.88 27.69
CA SER A 225 16.96 -9.89 29.10
C SER A 225 15.46 -10.15 29.30
N PRO A 226 15.04 -10.90 30.35
CA PRO A 226 13.64 -11.12 30.67
C PRO A 226 12.83 -9.83 30.93
N SER A 227 13.52 -8.72 31.21
CA SER A 227 12.94 -7.42 31.54
C SER A 227 13.04 -6.40 30.40
N GLY A 228 13.57 -6.74 29.25
CA GLY A 228 13.84 -5.74 28.21
C GLY A 228 13.92 -6.28 26.82
N MET A 229 12.94 -5.99 26.08
CA MET A 229 12.90 -6.03 24.65
C MET A 229 13.91 -5.10 24.02
N SER A 230 14.98 -5.60 23.56
CA SER A 230 15.76 -4.91 22.54
C SER A 230 16.68 -5.87 21.82
N SER A 231 16.13 -6.77 21.06
CA SER A 231 16.87 -7.54 20.05
C SER A 231 17.29 -6.68 18.83
N ARG A 232 17.03 -5.38 18.86
CA ARG A 232 17.40 -4.47 17.76
C ARG A 232 18.89 -4.15 17.69
N GLY A 233 19.67 -4.48 18.69
CA GLY A 233 21.05 -4.04 18.80
C GLY A 233 22.09 -5.10 19.01
N SER A 234 21.73 -6.34 19.22
CA SER A 234 22.74 -7.40 19.40
C SER A 234 23.20 -7.89 18.03
N ALA A 235 24.36 -7.44 17.71
CA ALA A 235 24.94 -7.47 16.41
C ALA A 235 25.09 -8.87 15.83
N ASP A 236 25.50 -9.87 16.50
CA ASP A 236 26.04 -11.06 15.86
C ASP A 236 25.34 -12.33 16.35
N MET A 237 24.29 -12.74 15.63
CA MET A 237 23.75 -14.09 15.80
C MET A 237 24.41 -15.03 14.80
N PRO A 238 25.42 -15.84 15.20
CA PRO A 238 26.05 -16.81 14.33
C PRO A 238 25.03 -17.82 13.80
N ARG A 239 25.26 -18.29 12.60
CA ARG A 239 24.36 -19.23 11.93
C ARG A 239 24.23 -20.55 12.73
N GLU A 240 25.29 -20.95 13.40
CA GLU A 240 25.39 -22.18 14.20
C GLU A 240 24.36 -22.18 15.34
N TRP A 241 24.06 -21.04 15.91
CA TRP A 241 23.07 -20.90 16.99
C TRP A 241 21.67 -21.39 16.62
N ALA A 242 21.34 -21.40 15.34
CA ALA A 242 20.06 -21.91 14.88
C ALA A 242 19.90 -23.44 15.12
N GLN A 243 20.97 -24.18 15.35
CA GLN A 243 20.92 -25.62 15.58
C GLN A 243 20.65 -25.98 17.06
N ASP A 244 21.06 -25.10 17.99
CA ASP A 244 21.02 -25.35 19.42
C ASP A 244 19.88 -24.68 20.17
N VAL A 245 18.88 -24.17 19.43
CA VAL A 245 17.75 -23.43 20.01
C VAL A 245 16.71 -24.37 20.60
N SER A 246 16.18 -23.99 21.77
CA SER A 246 14.97 -24.58 22.31
C SER A 246 13.75 -24.04 21.57
N PHE A 247 12.99 -24.92 20.91
CA PHE A 247 11.83 -24.54 20.09
C PHE A 247 10.49 -24.67 20.81
N TYR A 248 10.48 -24.65 22.14
CA TYR A 248 9.27 -24.79 22.94
C TYR A 248 8.22 -23.67 22.64
N ALA A 249 8.69 -22.49 22.23
CA ALA A 249 7.85 -21.36 21.89
C ALA A 249 7.40 -21.37 20.40
N TYR A 250 7.83 -22.35 19.60
CA TYR A 250 7.36 -22.46 18.23
C TYR A 250 5.89 -22.85 18.16
N THR A 251 5.10 -22.08 17.43
CA THR A 251 3.69 -22.38 17.13
C THR A 251 3.46 -22.45 15.63
N PRO A 252 2.72 -23.47 15.12
CA PRO A 252 2.30 -23.50 13.72
C PRO A 252 1.37 -22.32 13.42
N TRP A 253 1.34 -21.88 12.17
CA TRP A 253 0.53 -20.73 11.73
C TRP A 253 -0.99 -20.87 11.99
N TYR A 254 -1.51 -22.09 12.07
CA TYR A 254 -2.94 -22.38 12.29
C TYR A 254 -3.34 -22.46 13.77
N LYS A 255 -2.43 -22.20 14.68
CA LYS A 255 -2.69 -22.16 16.13
C LYS A 255 -2.30 -20.79 16.66
N PRO A 256 -3.13 -20.17 17.49
CA PRO A 256 -2.73 -18.99 18.24
C PRO A 256 -1.47 -19.31 19.07
N GLY A 257 -0.56 -18.35 19.15
CA GLY A 257 0.57 -18.44 20.06
C GLY A 257 0.09 -18.38 21.52
N ASN A 258 0.83 -19.02 22.40
CA ASN A 258 0.61 -18.86 23.83
C ASN A 258 1.34 -17.59 24.30
N ASP A 259 0.89 -17.03 25.41
CA ASP A 259 1.65 -16.02 26.12
C ASP A 259 2.85 -16.69 26.79
N TYR A 260 3.99 -16.58 26.14
CA TYR A 260 5.27 -17.10 26.66
C TYR A 260 6.04 -16.03 27.47
N GLY A 261 5.37 -15.06 28.04
CA GLY A 261 5.96 -14.01 28.85
C GLY A 261 6.94 -13.13 28.07
N VAL A 262 8.22 -13.49 28.00
CA VAL A 262 9.24 -12.70 27.26
C VAL A 262 8.99 -12.56 25.76
N TYR A 263 8.09 -13.34 25.18
CA TYR A 263 7.68 -13.27 23.78
C TYR A 263 6.31 -12.60 23.57
N SER A 264 5.71 -12.03 24.61
CA SER A 264 4.35 -11.45 24.55
C SER A 264 4.16 -10.39 23.46
N GLU A 265 5.24 -9.71 23.03
CA GLU A 265 5.19 -8.73 21.95
C GLU A 265 5.61 -9.29 20.58
N SER A 266 5.84 -10.59 20.49
CA SER A 266 6.22 -11.21 19.22
C SER A 266 5.02 -11.40 18.33
N ASN A 267 5.09 -10.90 17.11
CA ASN A 267 4.02 -10.90 16.12
C ASN A 267 4.55 -11.26 14.73
N SER A 268 4.91 -12.55 14.55
CA SER A 268 5.49 -13.02 13.28
C SER A 268 4.43 -13.17 12.17
N PHE A 269 3.29 -13.79 12.46
CA PHE A 269 2.28 -14.14 11.47
C PHE A 269 1.17 -13.09 11.35
N PRO A 270 0.82 -12.64 10.14
CA PRO A 270 1.51 -12.73 8.86
C PRO A 270 2.67 -11.72 8.73
N SER A 271 3.52 -11.85 7.69
CA SER A 271 4.67 -10.95 7.47
C SER A 271 4.27 -9.55 7.04
N GLY A 272 4.54 -8.53 7.89
CA GLY A 272 4.27 -7.12 7.54
C GLY A 272 5.15 -6.59 6.41
N HIS A 273 6.42 -6.98 6.31
CA HIS A 273 7.30 -6.58 5.20
C HIS A 273 6.85 -7.16 3.87
N THR A 274 6.42 -8.43 3.85
CA THR A 274 5.87 -9.04 2.63
C THR A 274 4.56 -8.38 2.23
N ALA A 275 3.69 -8.05 3.19
CA ALA A 275 2.47 -7.28 2.94
C ALA A 275 2.78 -5.91 2.32
N SER A 276 3.75 -5.17 2.88
CA SER A 276 4.20 -3.88 2.35
C SER A 276 4.82 -3.99 0.95
N ALA A 277 5.62 -5.03 0.70
CA ALA A 277 6.19 -5.30 -0.61
C ALA A 277 5.12 -5.61 -1.67
N ALA A 278 4.04 -6.31 -1.28
CA ALA A 278 2.95 -6.68 -2.16
C ALA A 278 2.16 -5.48 -2.71
N PHE A 279 2.31 -4.27 -2.16
CA PHE A 279 1.80 -3.04 -2.79
C PHE A 279 2.41 -2.80 -4.18
N ALA A 280 3.59 -3.36 -4.49
CA ALA A 280 4.15 -3.34 -5.83
C ALA A 280 3.23 -4.01 -6.87
N MET A 281 2.30 -4.89 -6.45
CA MET A 281 1.29 -5.51 -7.32
C MET A 281 0.22 -4.52 -7.84
N LEU A 282 0.21 -3.27 -7.39
CA LEU A 282 -0.56 -2.19 -8.01
C LEU A 282 0.01 -1.77 -9.38
N LEU A 283 1.31 -1.94 -9.62
CA LEU A 283 1.95 -1.56 -10.90
C LEU A 283 1.31 -2.23 -12.13
N PRO A 284 1.10 -3.56 -12.18
CA PRO A 284 0.42 -4.20 -13.31
C PRO A 284 -1.03 -3.73 -13.45
N MET A 285 -1.71 -3.39 -12.35
CA MET A 285 -3.07 -2.87 -12.39
C MET A 285 -3.12 -1.50 -13.09
N LEU A 286 -2.17 -0.62 -12.78
CA LEU A 286 -2.00 0.67 -13.46
C LEU A 286 -1.69 0.47 -14.96
N ALA A 287 -0.75 -0.43 -15.29
CA ALA A 287 -0.42 -0.73 -16.68
C ALA A 287 -1.65 -1.19 -17.47
N SER A 288 -2.57 -1.93 -16.86
CA SER A 288 -3.79 -2.41 -17.51
C SER A 288 -4.82 -1.32 -17.84
N LYS A 289 -4.71 -0.11 -17.26
CA LYS A 289 -5.64 1.01 -17.46
C LYS A 289 -5.47 1.74 -18.81
N SER A 290 -4.29 1.68 -19.40
CA SER A 290 -3.99 2.36 -20.66
C SER A 290 -3.70 1.37 -21.77
N LYS A 291 -4.31 1.58 -22.96
CA LYS A 291 -4.02 0.75 -24.14
C LYS A 291 -2.53 0.75 -24.53
N LYS A 292 -1.83 1.88 -24.33
CA LYS A 292 -0.39 2.00 -24.60
C LYS A 292 0.43 1.26 -23.54
N ALA A 293 0.05 1.37 -22.26
CA ALA A 293 0.74 0.74 -21.15
C ALA A 293 0.39 -0.76 -20.98
N ALA A 294 -0.67 -1.25 -21.63
CA ALA A 294 -1.12 -2.64 -21.50
C ALA A 294 -0.02 -3.68 -21.85
N LYS A 295 0.90 -3.34 -22.76
CA LYS A 295 2.08 -4.18 -23.08
C LYS A 295 3.06 -4.31 -21.93
N LEU A 296 3.01 -3.39 -20.97
CA LEU A 296 3.84 -3.40 -19.75
C LEU A 296 3.20 -4.22 -18.61
N PHE A 297 2.01 -4.81 -18.83
CA PHE A 297 1.32 -5.57 -17.78
C PHE A 297 2.17 -6.74 -17.27
N ILE A 298 2.69 -7.57 -18.17
CA ILE A 298 3.51 -8.73 -17.79
C ILE A 298 4.82 -8.30 -17.09
N PRO A 299 5.66 -7.42 -17.67
CA PRO A 299 6.88 -7.01 -16.97
C PRO A 299 6.61 -6.31 -15.64
N ALA A 300 5.56 -5.48 -15.54
CA ALA A 300 5.17 -4.86 -14.26
C ALA A 300 4.70 -5.90 -13.23
N PHE A 301 3.97 -6.95 -13.70
CA PHE A 301 3.56 -8.05 -12.85
C PHE A 301 4.76 -8.83 -12.32
N LEU A 302 5.67 -9.22 -13.21
CA LEU A 302 6.87 -9.97 -12.82
C LEU A 302 7.76 -9.17 -11.87
N LEU A 303 7.88 -7.85 -12.07
CA LEU A 303 8.61 -6.97 -11.16
C LEU A 303 7.97 -6.94 -9.77
N GLY A 304 6.67 -6.70 -9.67
CA GLY A 304 5.94 -6.68 -8.40
C GLY A 304 5.96 -8.03 -7.70
N PHE A 305 5.78 -9.12 -8.46
CA PHE A 305 5.85 -10.49 -7.95
C PHE A 305 7.25 -10.84 -7.41
N ALA A 306 8.29 -10.58 -8.21
CA ALA A 306 9.68 -10.82 -7.80
C ALA A 306 10.04 -9.99 -6.57
N TYR A 307 9.65 -8.72 -6.52
CA TYR A 307 9.90 -7.86 -5.37
C TYR A 307 9.24 -8.41 -4.09
N THR A 308 7.97 -8.84 -4.19
CA THR A 308 7.23 -9.46 -3.07
C THR A 308 7.91 -10.73 -2.59
N LEU A 309 8.28 -11.60 -3.53
CA LEU A 309 8.91 -12.89 -3.23
C LEU A 309 10.30 -12.70 -2.61
N VAL A 310 11.15 -11.86 -3.21
CA VAL A 310 12.50 -11.58 -2.70
C VAL A 310 12.44 -10.95 -1.31
N THR A 311 11.58 -9.95 -1.09
CA THR A 311 11.38 -9.38 0.24
C THR A 311 10.97 -10.45 1.23
N GLY A 312 10.02 -11.32 0.89
CA GLY A 312 9.62 -12.44 1.74
C GLY A 312 10.77 -13.37 2.09
N ILE A 313 11.50 -13.87 1.09
CA ILE A 313 12.63 -14.79 1.29
C ILE A 313 13.71 -14.16 2.17
N THR A 314 14.01 -12.88 2.01
CA THR A 314 14.99 -12.21 2.87
C THR A 314 14.54 -12.12 4.33
N ARG A 315 13.22 -12.09 4.61
CA ARG A 315 12.69 -12.15 5.98
C ARG A 315 12.89 -13.53 6.61
N LEU A 316 12.79 -14.58 5.79
CA LEU A 316 13.09 -15.95 6.19
C LEU A 316 14.57 -16.08 6.56
N VAL A 317 15.48 -15.60 5.68
CA VAL A 317 16.94 -15.70 5.88
C VAL A 317 17.38 -15.06 7.19
N ILE A 318 16.81 -13.95 7.62
CA ILE A 318 17.15 -13.32 8.92
C ILE A 318 16.30 -13.81 10.09
N GLY A 319 15.52 -14.88 9.91
CA GLY A 319 14.69 -15.47 10.96
C GLY A 319 13.58 -14.57 11.50
N ALA A 320 13.17 -13.57 10.73
CA ALA A 320 12.13 -12.62 11.15
C ALA A 320 10.71 -13.14 10.92
N HIS A 321 10.55 -14.04 9.97
CA HIS A 321 9.28 -14.64 9.56
C HIS A 321 9.51 -16.04 9.02
N TYR A 322 8.50 -16.88 9.17
CA TYR A 322 8.46 -18.23 8.58
C TYR A 322 7.92 -18.19 7.15
N MET A 323 8.09 -19.29 6.40
CA MET A 323 7.59 -19.41 5.03
C MET A 323 6.07 -19.22 4.95
N THR A 324 5.32 -19.76 5.93
CA THR A 324 3.87 -19.58 6.02
C THR A 324 3.46 -18.14 6.29
N ASP A 325 4.23 -17.36 7.08
CA ASP A 325 3.95 -15.95 7.35
C ASP A 325 4.06 -15.11 6.07
N ILE A 326 5.05 -15.43 5.23
CA ILE A 326 5.31 -14.79 3.95
C ILE A 326 4.19 -15.11 2.96
N ALA A 327 3.84 -16.39 2.85
CA ALA A 327 2.82 -16.87 1.92
C ALA A 327 1.45 -16.29 2.27
N ALA A 328 1.06 -16.31 3.54
CA ALA A 328 -0.21 -15.75 3.99
C ALA A 328 -0.30 -14.25 3.68
N ALA A 329 0.73 -13.47 4.01
CA ALA A 329 0.77 -12.03 3.76
C ALA A 329 0.63 -11.70 2.27
N ALA A 330 1.36 -12.40 1.40
CA ALA A 330 1.30 -12.21 -0.04
C ALA A 330 -0.09 -12.55 -0.62
N ILE A 331 -0.68 -13.68 -0.21
CA ILE A 331 -2.02 -14.11 -0.64
C ILE A 331 -3.07 -13.08 -0.22
N ILE A 332 -3.07 -12.68 1.05
CA ILE A 332 -4.05 -11.72 1.60
C ILE A 332 -3.96 -10.40 0.82
N MET A 333 -2.78 -9.82 0.71
CA MET A 333 -2.60 -8.51 0.09
C MET A 333 -2.91 -8.53 -1.41
N PHE A 334 -2.53 -9.58 -2.13
CA PHE A 334 -2.84 -9.67 -3.56
C PHE A 334 -4.33 -9.93 -3.80
N ALA A 335 -4.98 -10.75 -2.99
CA ALA A 335 -6.44 -10.94 -3.05
C ALA A 335 -7.16 -9.61 -2.79
N MET A 336 -6.77 -8.86 -1.77
CA MET A 336 -7.30 -7.53 -1.50
C MET A 336 -7.07 -6.58 -2.68
N THR A 337 -5.90 -6.60 -3.30
CA THR A 337 -5.59 -5.78 -4.49
C THR A 337 -6.55 -6.09 -5.63
N ILE A 338 -6.81 -7.36 -5.93
CA ILE A 338 -7.76 -7.78 -6.98
C ILE A 338 -9.18 -7.31 -6.65
N ILE A 339 -9.61 -7.49 -5.39
CA ILE A 339 -10.96 -7.09 -4.93
C ILE A 339 -11.13 -5.57 -5.05
N VAL A 340 -10.23 -4.81 -4.47
CA VAL A 340 -10.30 -3.33 -4.46
C VAL A 340 -10.28 -2.79 -5.88
N VAL A 341 -9.33 -3.21 -6.72
CA VAL A 341 -9.24 -2.78 -8.12
C VAL A 341 -10.48 -3.24 -8.92
N GLY A 342 -11.01 -4.42 -8.62
CA GLY A 342 -12.25 -4.94 -9.22
C GLY A 342 -13.46 -4.07 -8.88
N ILE A 343 -13.64 -3.70 -7.62
CA ILE A 343 -14.70 -2.81 -7.14
C ILE A 343 -14.55 -1.43 -7.80
N MET A 344 -13.37 -0.85 -7.76
CA MET A 344 -13.08 0.46 -8.34
C MET A 344 -13.37 0.49 -9.85
N ASN A 345 -13.02 -0.57 -10.59
CA ASN A 345 -13.36 -0.70 -12.00
C ASN A 345 -14.87 -0.78 -12.28
N LYS A 346 -15.63 -1.39 -11.37
CA LYS A 346 -17.11 -1.40 -11.48
C LYS A 346 -17.69 -0.03 -11.22
N LEU A 347 -17.20 0.69 -10.22
CA LEU A 347 -17.64 2.04 -9.86
C LEU A 347 -17.33 3.03 -10.99
N GLU A 348 -16.12 3.01 -11.56
CA GLU A 348 -15.75 3.83 -12.71
C GLU A 348 -16.70 3.62 -13.90
N ARG A 349 -16.94 2.36 -14.27
CA ARG A 349 -17.88 2.03 -15.35
C ARG A 349 -19.32 2.48 -15.07
N TYR A 350 -19.74 2.40 -13.83
CA TYR A 350 -21.06 2.88 -13.42
C TYR A 350 -21.17 4.41 -13.58
N SER A 351 -20.17 5.14 -13.08
CA SER A 351 -20.06 6.58 -13.20
C SER A 351 -20.08 7.02 -14.67
N ASP A 352 -19.25 6.45 -15.53
CA ASP A 352 -19.17 6.77 -16.95
C ASP A 352 -20.51 6.54 -17.68
N ARG A 353 -21.16 5.40 -17.42
CA ARG A 353 -22.48 5.10 -18.02
C ARG A 353 -23.53 6.14 -17.63
N ARG A 354 -23.45 6.63 -16.41
CA ARG A 354 -24.39 7.60 -15.89
C ARG A 354 -24.15 8.99 -16.45
N VAL A 355 -22.91 9.46 -16.48
CA VAL A 355 -22.52 10.73 -17.11
C VAL A 355 -22.98 10.75 -18.58
N ASN A 356 -22.70 9.69 -19.34
CA ASN A 356 -23.13 9.56 -20.72
C ASN A 356 -24.67 9.59 -20.88
N ARG A 357 -25.44 9.01 -19.94
CA ARG A 357 -26.93 9.09 -19.97
C ARG A 357 -27.43 10.51 -19.72
N ILE A 358 -26.83 11.21 -18.76
CA ILE A 358 -27.20 12.60 -18.45
C ILE A 358 -26.91 13.50 -19.64
N GLN A 359 -25.74 13.36 -20.25
CA GLN A 359 -25.35 14.13 -21.42
C GLN A 359 -26.31 13.90 -22.59
N ARG A 360 -26.64 12.65 -22.93
CA ARG A 360 -27.62 12.32 -23.98
C ARG A 360 -29.03 12.83 -23.68
N ARG A 361 -29.42 12.98 -22.41
CA ARG A 361 -30.70 13.59 -22.04
C ARG A 361 -30.66 15.11 -22.30
N ARG A 362 -29.60 15.79 -21.87
CA ARG A 362 -29.40 17.24 -22.11
C ARG A 362 -29.41 17.56 -23.61
N GLU A 363 -28.67 16.81 -24.42
CA GLU A 363 -28.64 16.96 -25.87
C GLU A 363 -30.03 16.83 -26.50
N ARG A 364 -30.80 15.81 -26.05
CA ARG A 364 -32.21 15.65 -26.53
C ARG A 364 -33.14 16.79 -26.12
N ASP A 365 -32.97 17.27 -24.89
CA ASP A 365 -33.80 18.39 -24.40
C ASP A 365 -33.45 19.70 -25.11
N THR A 366 -32.18 19.91 -25.46
CA THR A 366 -31.77 21.07 -26.30
C THR A 366 -32.33 20.95 -27.70
N MET A 367 -32.17 19.79 -28.39
CA MET A 367 -32.78 19.60 -29.73
C MET A 367 -34.30 19.81 -29.71
N ARG A 368 -35.02 19.35 -28.68
CA ARG A 368 -36.45 19.55 -28.55
C ARG A 368 -36.83 21.02 -28.40
N LYS A 369 -36.02 21.82 -27.69
CA LYS A 369 -36.21 23.27 -27.56
C LYS A 369 -35.98 23.99 -28.89
N GLU A 370 -34.92 23.62 -29.60
CA GLU A 370 -34.58 24.17 -30.92
C GLU A 370 -35.66 23.85 -31.97
N LEU A 371 -36.19 22.60 -31.99
CA LEU A 371 -37.27 22.19 -32.86
C LEU A 371 -38.59 22.95 -32.57
N LYS A 372 -38.91 23.22 -31.30
CA LYS A 372 -40.10 24.00 -30.93
C LYS A 372 -39.93 25.45 -31.36
N SER A 373 -38.78 26.06 -31.11
CA SER A 373 -38.54 27.46 -31.50
C SER A 373 -38.56 27.66 -33.02
N SER A 374 -38.11 26.67 -33.79
CA SER A 374 -38.16 26.71 -35.26
C SER A 374 -39.58 26.46 -35.81
N ALA A 375 -40.42 25.69 -35.12
CA ALA A 375 -41.83 25.51 -35.49
C ALA A 375 -42.64 26.80 -35.23
N ASP A 376 -42.44 27.46 -34.07
CA ASP A 376 -43.11 28.69 -33.71
C ASP A 376 -42.78 29.83 -34.70
N ILE A 377 -41.55 29.87 -35.27
CA ILE A 377 -41.15 30.85 -36.31
C ILE A 377 -41.77 30.58 -37.68
N SER A 378 -42.17 29.34 -37.96
CA SER A 378 -42.79 28.97 -39.26
C SER A 378 -44.31 29.18 -39.30
N GLU A 379 -44.93 29.46 -38.17
CA GLU A 379 -46.38 29.79 -38.05
C GLU A 379 -46.67 31.27 -37.99
N GLU A 380 -45.70 32.18 -37.90
CA GLU A 380 -45.79 33.62 -38.09
C GLU A 380 -45.48 33.99 -39.55
#